data_ddd2c8acec42d3901fa91f208761166b
#
_entry.id   ddd2c8acec42d3901fa91f208761166b
#
_cell.length_a   1.000
_cell.length_b   1.000
_cell.length_c   1.000
_cell.angle_alpha   90.00
_cell.angle_beta   90.00
_cell.angle_gamma   90.00
#
_symmetry.space_group_name_H-M   'P 1'
#
loop_
_entity.id
_entity.type
_entity.pdbx_description
1 polymer ?
#
loop_
_entity_poly.entity_id
_entity_poly.type
_entity_poly.pdbx_seq_one_letter_code
_entity_poly.pdbx_strand_id
1 'polypeptide(L)'
;MHKKIHYLMLVLIIMFSVFMLAGCQEDDQEQAIGEVNGEAITQKQFDQHYRMVLSWYQQNYGEVDEEDQELVTNLKDSSFQDLVVQKLVLQESKKRGIEPDLEQVEQDLEAIRTQRNQLEENGYQKFLDENGFDDEFLKEEWITQDLYVQLQNEVTSDIKVTEEEAQVYYEENEAAFQHPAGKEIYHILVENQEKASEVLKQLNEGGSFAELAAQYSIDTGSKSRGGDVGVVNEDTNFVEPFKKAALELSPATLMTTPVESEFGLHIIKAGQQLDEGLWPFSKVQDDIEASLLKYKKDESFNQFLEDMQADAKIEDFRKS
;
A
#
# COMPACT_ATOMS: atom_id res chain seq x y z
N MET A 1 -5.62 -72.55 -17.05
CA MET A 1 -4.51 -72.04 -16.24
C MET A 1 -4.40 -70.55 -16.51
N HIS A 2 -5.00 -69.68 -15.69
CA HIS A 2 -4.58 -68.30 -15.47
C HIS A 2 -5.35 -67.75 -14.26
N LYS A 3 -4.65 -67.56 -13.17
CA LYS A 3 -5.18 -67.00 -11.92
C LYS A 3 -5.45 -65.53 -12.09
N LYS A 4 -6.70 -65.11 -11.89
CA LYS A 4 -7.09 -63.70 -11.73
C LYS A 4 -6.74 -63.27 -10.31
N ILE A 5 -5.84 -62.32 -10.20
CA ILE A 5 -5.52 -61.60 -8.94
C ILE A 5 -6.54 -60.48 -8.82
N HIS A 6 -7.37 -60.56 -7.80
CA HIS A 6 -8.28 -59.48 -7.42
C HIS A 6 -7.54 -58.54 -6.48
N TYR A 7 -7.31 -57.29 -6.92
CA TYR A 7 -6.88 -56.25 -6.03
C TYR A 7 -8.08 -55.75 -5.23
N LEU A 8 -8.03 -56.02 -3.94
CA LEU A 8 -8.98 -55.52 -2.95
C LEU A 8 -8.58 -54.10 -2.63
N MET A 9 -9.38 -53.13 -3.07
CA MET A 9 -9.20 -51.71 -2.73
C MET A 9 -9.74 -51.51 -1.33
N LEU A 10 -8.85 -51.39 -0.34
CA LEU A 10 -9.21 -51.13 1.05
C LEU A 10 -9.44 -49.62 1.16
N VAL A 11 -10.70 -49.21 1.20
CA VAL A 11 -11.09 -47.86 1.57
C VAL A 11 -10.97 -47.74 3.08
N LEU A 12 -9.94 -47.09 3.54
CA LEU A 12 -9.74 -46.73 4.96
C LEU A 12 -10.62 -45.51 5.27
N ILE A 13 -11.82 -45.78 5.78
CA ILE A 13 -12.64 -44.76 6.45
C ILE A 13 -11.98 -44.53 7.81
N ILE A 14 -11.26 -43.42 7.95
CA ILE A 14 -10.79 -42.96 9.26
C ILE A 14 -12.00 -42.33 9.93
N MET A 15 -12.67 -43.11 10.77
CA MET A 15 -13.56 -42.62 11.80
C MET A 15 -12.71 -41.82 12.80
N PHE A 16 -12.92 -40.54 12.82
CA PHE A 16 -12.43 -39.67 13.93
C PHE A 16 -13.26 -40.03 15.17
N SER A 17 -12.81 -41.02 15.92
CA SER A 17 -13.32 -41.27 17.26
C SER A 17 -12.84 -40.15 18.19
N VAL A 18 -13.79 -39.39 18.68
CA VAL A 18 -13.67 -38.49 19.82
C VAL A 18 -13.01 -39.22 20.97
N PHE A 19 -11.74 -38.91 21.26
CA PHE A 19 -11.11 -39.23 22.53
C PHE A 19 -11.34 -38.03 23.49
N MET A 20 -12.42 -38.10 24.25
CA MET A 20 -12.48 -37.40 25.53
C MET A 20 -11.64 -38.22 26.51
N LEU A 21 -10.62 -37.63 27.07
CA LEU A 21 -10.14 -37.69 28.46
C LEU A 21 -8.63 -37.50 28.55
N ALA A 22 -8.23 -36.37 28.98
CA ALA A 22 -7.27 -36.13 30.07
C ALA A 22 -6.79 -34.71 29.98
N GLY A 23 -7.00 -33.94 31.03
CA GLY A 23 -6.61 -32.53 31.15
C GLY A 23 -5.20 -32.26 30.69
N CYS A 24 -5.10 -31.76 29.48
CA CYS A 24 -4.03 -30.86 29.08
C CYS A 24 -4.57 -29.46 29.34
N GLN A 25 -3.84 -28.63 30.02
CA GLN A 25 -4.01 -27.21 30.01
C GLN A 25 -3.98 -26.85 28.49
N GLU A 26 -5.13 -26.53 27.90
CA GLU A 26 -5.16 -25.90 26.60
C GLU A 26 -4.31 -24.64 26.73
N ASP A 27 -3.35 -24.49 25.84
CA ASP A 27 -2.57 -23.27 25.76
C ASP A 27 -3.57 -22.17 25.42
N ASP A 28 -3.75 -21.18 26.30
CA ASP A 28 -4.73 -20.10 26.13
C ASP A 28 -4.58 -19.41 24.75
N GLN A 29 -3.42 -19.52 24.15
CA GLN A 29 -3.11 -18.96 22.84
C GLN A 29 -3.83 -19.66 21.66
N GLU A 30 -4.17 -20.93 21.80
CA GLU A 30 -4.92 -21.70 20.78
C GLU A 30 -6.45 -21.63 20.98
N GLN A 31 -6.90 -20.96 22.05
CA GLN A 31 -8.32 -20.80 22.31
C GLN A 31 -9.00 -19.98 21.22
N ALA A 32 -10.11 -20.49 20.67
CA ALA A 32 -10.94 -19.74 19.75
C ALA A 32 -11.68 -18.60 20.46
N ILE A 33 -11.55 -17.38 19.97
CA ILE A 33 -12.29 -16.21 20.44
C ILE A 33 -13.41 -15.78 19.52
N GLY A 34 -13.53 -16.44 18.37
CA GLY A 34 -14.59 -16.27 17.39
C GLY A 34 -14.45 -17.26 16.26
N GLU A 35 -15.45 -17.28 15.36
CA GLU A 35 -15.45 -18.09 14.16
C GLU A 35 -16.03 -17.32 12.97
N VAL A 36 -15.51 -17.59 11.77
CA VAL A 36 -16.02 -17.10 10.50
C VAL A 36 -16.28 -18.29 9.58
N ASN A 37 -17.56 -18.60 9.30
CA ASN A 37 -17.97 -19.74 8.49
C ASN A 37 -17.40 -21.09 9.01
N GLY A 38 -17.21 -21.23 10.33
CA GLY A 38 -16.66 -22.42 10.97
C GLY A 38 -15.13 -22.46 11.04
N GLU A 39 -14.42 -21.44 10.57
CA GLU A 39 -12.97 -21.29 10.77
C GLU A 39 -12.68 -20.39 11.97
N ALA A 40 -11.88 -20.90 12.92
CA ALA A 40 -11.61 -20.20 14.18
C ALA A 40 -10.72 -18.96 13.98
N ILE A 41 -10.99 -17.94 14.78
CA ILE A 41 -10.05 -16.86 15.11
C ILE A 41 -9.50 -17.18 16.50
N THR A 42 -8.18 -17.38 16.59
CA THR A 42 -7.55 -17.75 17.87
C THR A 42 -7.18 -16.52 18.70
N GLN A 43 -7.02 -16.73 20.03
CA GLN A 43 -6.53 -15.67 20.92
C GLN A 43 -5.15 -15.16 20.48
N LYS A 44 -4.25 -16.07 20.03
CA LYS A 44 -2.92 -15.69 19.54
C LYS A 44 -3.01 -14.75 18.33
N GLN A 45 -3.81 -15.09 17.31
CA GLN A 45 -4.01 -14.24 16.13
C GLN A 45 -4.55 -12.87 16.53
N PHE A 46 -5.54 -12.85 17.42
CA PHE A 46 -6.12 -11.60 17.90
C PHE A 46 -5.11 -10.74 18.66
N ASP A 47 -4.35 -11.32 19.59
CA ASP A 47 -3.37 -10.57 20.37
C ASP A 47 -2.28 -9.95 19.49
N GLN A 48 -1.78 -10.70 18.50
CA GLN A 48 -0.76 -10.21 17.58
C GLN A 48 -1.33 -9.12 16.66
N HIS A 49 -2.51 -9.33 16.09
CA HIS A 49 -3.16 -8.33 15.23
C HIS A 49 -3.54 -7.06 16.02
N TYR A 50 -4.08 -7.19 17.24
CA TYR A 50 -4.37 -6.05 18.10
C TYR A 50 -3.12 -5.22 18.42
N ARG A 51 -1.98 -5.85 18.68
CA ARG A 51 -0.71 -5.13 18.88
C ARG A 51 -0.28 -4.38 17.64
N MET A 52 -0.51 -4.93 16.46
CA MET A 52 -0.22 -4.25 15.19
C MET A 52 -1.11 -3.00 15.04
N VAL A 53 -2.41 -3.12 15.28
CA VAL A 53 -3.36 -2.01 15.25
C VAL A 53 -3.00 -0.94 16.30
N LEU A 54 -2.66 -1.37 17.52
CA LEU A 54 -2.24 -0.49 18.61
C LEU A 54 -0.96 0.28 18.26
N SER A 55 0.06 -0.40 17.73
CA SER A 55 1.32 0.22 17.29
C SER A 55 1.08 1.25 16.19
N TRP A 56 0.24 0.93 15.21
CA TRP A 56 -0.15 1.86 14.15
C TRP A 56 -0.88 3.09 14.72
N TYR A 57 -1.82 2.88 15.65
CA TYR A 57 -2.55 3.97 16.29
C TYR A 57 -1.60 4.90 17.05
N GLN A 58 -0.69 4.33 17.84
CA GLN A 58 0.27 5.10 18.64
C GLN A 58 1.23 5.93 17.77
N GLN A 59 1.66 5.40 16.63
CA GLN A 59 2.53 6.13 15.70
C GLN A 59 1.84 7.33 15.04
N ASN A 60 0.54 7.27 14.83
CA ASN A 60 -0.20 8.31 14.11
C ASN A 60 -0.94 9.30 15.01
N TYR A 61 -1.33 8.87 16.22
CA TYR A 61 -2.19 9.68 17.12
C TYR A 61 -1.61 9.86 18.54
N GLY A 62 -0.50 9.18 18.85
CA GLY A 62 0.14 9.24 20.17
C GLY A 62 -0.23 8.07 21.08
N GLU A 63 0.34 8.09 22.29
CA GLU A 63 0.15 7.00 23.26
C GLU A 63 -1.34 6.77 23.60
N VAL A 64 -1.73 5.50 23.73
CA VAL A 64 -3.06 5.10 24.17
C VAL A 64 -3.08 5.06 25.69
N ASP A 65 -4.00 5.81 26.29
CA ASP A 65 -4.28 5.71 27.72
C ASP A 65 -5.08 4.43 27.98
N GLU A 66 -4.49 3.50 28.71
CA GLU A 66 -5.14 2.22 29.07
C GLU A 66 -6.37 2.42 29.99
N GLU A 67 -6.52 3.56 30.65
CA GLU A 67 -7.69 3.93 31.43
C GLU A 67 -8.86 4.38 30.54
N ASP A 68 -8.61 4.78 29.29
CA ASP A 68 -9.64 5.06 28.30
C ASP A 68 -10.25 3.75 27.75
N GLN A 69 -11.17 3.20 28.54
CA GLN A 69 -11.81 1.93 28.23
C GLN A 69 -12.63 1.96 26.93
N GLU A 70 -13.13 3.13 26.53
CA GLU A 70 -13.88 3.28 25.28
C GLU A 70 -12.93 3.15 24.08
N LEU A 71 -11.82 3.85 24.08
CA LEU A 71 -10.80 3.75 23.03
C LEU A 71 -10.24 2.33 22.93
N VAL A 72 -9.84 1.74 24.07
CA VAL A 72 -9.29 0.38 24.12
C VAL A 72 -10.29 -0.63 23.57
N THR A 73 -11.58 -0.51 23.93
CA THR A 73 -12.63 -1.40 23.44
C THR A 73 -12.81 -1.23 21.92
N ASN A 74 -12.86 -0.01 21.44
CA ASN A 74 -12.98 0.29 20.00
C ASN A 74 -11.82 -0.30 19.18
N LEU A 75 -10.57 -0.18 19.66
CA LEU A 75 -9.40 -0.76 19.00
C LEU A 75 -9.46 -2.29 18.98
N LYS A 76 -9.91 -2.92 20.08
CA LYS A 76 -10.11 -4.38 20.15
C LYS A 76 -11.23 -4.86 19.21
N ASP A 77 -12.34 -4.12 19.14
CA ASP A 77 -13.45 -4.48 18.26
C ASP A 77 -13.05 -4.28 16.79
N SER A 78 -12.33 -3.21 16.45
CA SER A 78 -11.75 -3.03 15.11
C SER A 78 -10.82 -4.19 14.75
N SER A 79 -9.89 -4.56 15.63
CA SER A 79 -8.98 -5.68 15.40
C SER A 79 -9.69 -7.02 15.14
N PHE A 80 -10.79 -7.26 15.83
CA PHE A 80 -11.60 -8.45 15.58
C PHE A 80 -12.29 -8.40 14.22
N GLN A 81 -12.84 -7.24 13.84
CA GLN A 81 -13.46 -7.05 12.53
C GLN A 81 -12.46 -7.20 11.39
N ASP A 82 -11.23 -6.68 11.57
CA ASP A 82 -10.16 -6.86 10.59
C ASP A 82 -9.83 -8.35 10.38
N LEU A 83 -9.73 -9.13 11.46
CA LEU A 83 -9.53 -10.57 11.36
C LEU A 83 -10.70 -11.31 10.70
N VAL A 84 -11.95 -10.85 10.91
CA VAL A 84 -13.12 -11.36 10.19
C VAL A 84 -12.95 -11.12 8.68
N VAL A 85 -12.59 -9.89 8.28
CA VAL A 85 -12.34 -9.57 6.86
C VAL A 85 -11.21 -10.42 6.29
N GLN A 86 -10.09 -10.56 7.01
CA GLN A 86 -8.98 -11.41 6.59
C GLN A 86 -9.43 -12.85 6.33
N LYS A 87 -10.19 -13.46 7.25
CA LYS A 87 -10.74 -14.82 7.06
C LYS A 87 -11.63 -14.90 5.84
N LEU A 88 -12.49 -13.91 5.61
CA LEU A 88 -13.36 -13.88 4.43
C LEU A 88 -12.58 -13.74 3.13
N VAL A 89 -11.55 -12.88 3.10
CA VAL A 89 -10.66 -12.74 1.95
C VAL A 89 -9.95 -14.06 1.63
N LEU A 90 -9.40 -14.74 2.64
CA LEU A 90 -8.74 -16.05 2.47
C LEU A 90 -9.72 -17.10 1.93
N GLN A 91 -10.94 -17.16 2.47
CA GLN A 91 -11.98 -18.12 2.04
C GLN A 91 -12.44 -17.84 0.61
N GLU A 92 -12.70 -16.59 0.26
CA GLU A 92 -13.18 -16.22 -1.07
C GLU A 92 -12.06 -16.36 -2.12
N SER A 93 -10.82 -15.99 -1.79
CA SER A 93 -9.66 -16.22 -2.67
C SER A 93 -9.50 -17.71 -2.99
N LYS A 94 -9.56 -18.57 -1.97
CA LYS A 94 -9.52 -20.02 -2.14
C LYS A 94 -10.65 -20.55 -3.02
N LYS A 95 -11.87 -20.07 -2.81
CA LYS A 95 -13.05 -20.44 -3.60
C LYS A 95 -12.91 -20.04 -5.07
N ARG A 96 -12.25 -18.90 -5.36
CA ARG A 96 -11.97 -18.42 -6.72
C ARG A 96 -10.72 -19.04 -7.34
N GLY A 97 -9.91 -19.76 -6.57
CA GLY A 97 -8.63 -20.31 -7.03
C GLY A 97 -7.54 -19.26 -7.19
N ILE A 98 -7.63 -18.16 -6.42
CA ILE A 98 -6.59 -17.14 -6.33
C ILE A 98 -5.54 -17.66 -5.34
N GLU A 99 -4.29 -17.78 -5.80
CA GLU A 99 -3.16 -18.23 -5.00
C GLU A 99 -2.23 -17.05 -4.71
N PRO A 100 -1.65 -16.97 -3.50
CA PRO A 100 -0.74 -15.88 -3.17
C PRO A 100 0.58 -15.98 -3.95
N ASP A 101 1.16 -14.83 -4.30
CA ASP A 101 2.51 -14.75 -4.84
C ASP A 101 3.55 -14.90 -3.71
N LEU A 102 3.84 -16.16 -3.37
CA LEU A 102 4.77 -16.48 -2.28
C LEU A 102 6.21 -16.00 -2.54
N GLU A 103 6.61 -15.81 -3.80
CA GLU A 103 7.93 -15.27 -4.13
C GLU A 103 7.98 -13.78 -3.79
N GLN A 104 6.95 -13.02 -4.16
CA GLN A 104 6.85 -11.60 -3.81
C GLN A 104 6.73 -11.40 -2.29
N VAL A 105 5.90 -12.19 -1.61
CA VAL A 105 5.76 -12.17 -0.15
C VAL A 105 7.12 -12.38 0.55
N GLU A 106 7.90 -13.35 0.12
CA GLU A 106 9.23 -13.59 0.72
C GLU A 106 10.22 -12.46 0.42
N GLN A 107 10.17 -11.86 -0.77
CA GLN A 107 11.00 -10.70 -1.11
C GLN A 107 10.66 -9.49 -0.22
N ASP A 108 9.38 -9.23 0.02
CA ASP A 108 8.93 -8.12 0.86
C ASP A 108 9.35 -8.33 2.33
N LEU A 109 9.20 -9.54 2.85
CA LEU A 109 9.67 -9.89 4.20
C LEU A 109 11.18 -9.76 4.34
N GLU A 110 11.95 -10.19 3.34
CA GLU A 110 13.40 -10.05 3.34
C GLU A 110 13.85 -8.58 3.25
N ALA A 111 13.10 -7.76 2.54
CA ALA A 111 13.34 -6.30 2.52
C ALA A 111 13.17 -5.69 3.91
N ILE A 112 12.13 -6.09 4.65
CA ILE A 112 11.90 -5.64 6.04
C ILE A 112 13.04 -6.12 6.95
N ARG A 113 13.42 -7.41 6.87
CA ARG A 113 14.54 -7.97 7.64
C ARG A 113 15.83 -7.18 7.41
N THR A 114 16.13 -6.93 6.13
CA THR A 114 17.31 -6.18 5.73
C THR A 114 17.27 -4.75 6.26
N GLN A 115 16.17 -4.04 6.07
CA GLN A 115 16.00 -2.66 6.54
C GLN A 115 16.17 -2.55 8.06
N ARG A 116 15.52 -3.43 8.83
CA ARG A 116 15.60 -3.42 10.29
C ARG A 116 17.00 -3.71 10.78
N ASN A 117 17.70 -4.69 10.18
CA ASN A 117 19.07 -5.04 10.54
C ASN A 117 20.11 -3.98 10.11
N GLN A 118 19.79 -3.11 9.12
CA GLN A 118 20.62 -1.96 8.78
C GLN A 118 20.50 -0.81 9.80
N LEU A 119 19.36 -0.69 10.46
CA LEU A 119 19.14 0.35 11.47
C LEU A 119 19.87 0.04 12.78
N GLU A 120 19.91 -1.22 13.19
CA GLU A 120 20.63 -1.69 14.38
C GLU A 120 20.96 -3.19 14.31
N GLU A 121 21.90 -3.62 15.12
CA GLU A 121 22.29 -5.03 15.24
C GLU A 121 21.12 -5.86 15.78
N ASN A 122 20.76 -6.95 15.06
CA ASN A 122 19.58 -7.78 15.34
C ASN A 122 18.24 -6.99 15.33
N GLY A 123 18.16 -5.90 14.56
CA GLY A 123 17.01 -5.00 14.54
C GLY A 123 15.70 -5.69 14.17
N TYR A 124 15.75 -6.69 13.30
CA TYR A 124 14.55 -7.48 12.97
C TYR A 124 14.05 -8.31 14.14
N GLN A 125 14.94 -9.02 14.84
CA GLN A 125 14.52 -9.81 16.01
C GLN A 125 13.99 -8.92 17.13
N LYS A 126 14.61 -7.78 17.38
CA LYS A 126 14.09 -6.80 18.34
C LYS A 126 12.71 -6.30 17.96
N PHE A 127 12.50 -6.01 16.66
CA PHE A 127 11.18 -5.61 16.18
C PHE A 127 10.11 -6.67 16.44
N LEU A 128 10.42 -7.96 16.23
CA LEU A 128 9.51 -9.05 16.55
C LEU A 128 9.21 -9.11 18.06
N ASP A 129 10.27 -9.11 18.88
CA ASP A 129 10.15 -9.25 20.32
C ASP A 129 9.39 -8.07 20.96
N GLU A 130 9.69 -6.84 20.56
CA GLU A 130 9.05 -5.62 21.07
C GLU A 130 7.56 -5.53 20.74
N ASN A 131 7.17 -6.05 19.56
CA ASN A 131 5.76 -6.05 19.13
C ASN A 131 5.04 -7.37 19.48
N GLY A 132 5.76 -8.37 19.96
CA GLY A 132 5.21 -9.70 20.26
C GLY A 132 4.75 -10.44 19.01
N PHE A 133 5.45 -10.22 17.90
CA PHE A 133 5.22 -10.90 16.63
C PHE A 133 6.17 -12.10 16.49
N ASP A 134 5.83 -12.98 15.57
CA ASP A 134 6.72 -14.02 15.07
C ASP A 134 6.74 -13.99 13.52
N ASP A 135 7.68 -14.72 12.93
CA ASP A 135 7.82 -14.79 11.46
C ASP A 135 6.56 -15.37 10.79
N GLU A 136 5.85 -16.30 11.46
CA GLU A 136 4.65 -16.93 10.94
C GLU A 136 3.52 -15.89 10.83
N PHE A 137 3.29 -15.11 11.88
CA PHE A 137 2.32 -14.04 11.90
C PHE A 137 2.57 -13.01 10.77
N LEU A 138 3.82 -12.51 10.67
CA LEU A 138 4.13 -11.55 9.60
C LEU A 138 3.92 -12.16 8.21
N LYS A 139 4.29 -13.42 8.01
CA LYS A 139 4.08 -14.08 6.74
C LYS A 139 2.59 -14.25 6.40
N GLU A 140 1.76 -14.59 7.38
CA GLU A 140 0.30 -14.69 7.21
C GLU A 140 -0.31 -13.32 6.86
N GLU A 141 0.12 -12.24 7.51
CA GLU A 141 -0.33 -10.88 7.20
C GLU A 141 0.03 -10.48 5.75
N TRP A 142 1.25 -10.76 5.28
CA TRP A 142 1.68 -10.47 3.91
C TRP A 142 0.95 -11.31 2.87
N ILE A 143 0.72 -12.60 3.16
CA ILE A 143 -0.10 -13.47 2.30
C ILE A 143 -1.52 -12.92 2.20
N THR A 144 -2.11 -12.52 3.31
CA THR A 144 -3.47 -11.97 3.34
C THR A 144 -3.55 -10.65 2.58
N GLN A 145 -2.55 -9.79 2.73
CA GLN A 145 -2.46 -8.54 2.00
C GLN A 145 -2.34 -8.75 0.48
N ASP A 146 -1.50 -9.71 0.05
CA ASP A 146 -1.37 -10.06 -1.36
C ASP A 146 -2.68 -10.59 -1.93
N LEU A 147 -3.34 -11.51 -1.23
CA LEU A 147 -4.64 -12.04 -1.63
C LEU A 147 -5.75 -10.98 -1.64
N TYR A 148 -5.72 -10.02 -0.72
CA TYR A 148 -6.63 -8.88 -0.70
C TYR A 148 -6.50 -8.06 -1.99
N VAL A 149 -5.27 -7.73 -2.39
CA VAL A 149 -4.98 -6.96 -3.61
C VAL A 149 -5.39 -7.75 -4.86
N GLN A 150 -5.07 -9.05 -4.92
CA GLN A 150 -5.44 -9.90 -6.05
C GLN A 150 -6.96 -10.05 -6.17
N LEU A 151 -7.67 -10.27 -5.05
CA LEU A 151 -9.13 -10.36 -5.01
C LEU A 151 -9.78 -9.04 -5.44
N GLN A 152 -9.29 -7.90 -4.95
CA GLN A 152 -9.74 -6.58 -5.38
C GLN A 152 -9.59 -6.42 -6.90
N ASN A 153 -8.42 -6.74 -7.43
CA ASN A 153 -8.15 -6.64 -8.86
C ASN A 153 -9.08 -7.53 -9.70
N GLU A 154 -9.36 -8.75 -9.24
CA GLU A 154 -10.26 -9.66 -9.94
C GLU A 154 -11.70 -9.14 -9.94
N VAL A 155 -12.26 -8.82 -8.76
CA VAL A 155 -13.67 -8.42 -8.65
C VAL A 155 -13.96 -7.05 -9.24
N THR A 156 -12.93 -6.23 -9.43
CA THR A 156 -13.03 -4.88 -10.01
C THR A 156 -12.48 -4.78 -11.44
N SER A 157 -12.14 -5.92 -12.06
CA SER A 157 -11.47 -5.97 -13.37
C SER A 157 -12.25 -5.31 -14.51
N ASP A 158 -13.58 -5.36 -14.44
CA ASP A 158 -14.48 -4.80 -15.46
C ASP A 158 -14.78 -3.31 -15.25
N ILE A 159 -14.36 -2.73 -14.13
CA ILE A 159 -14.62 -1.31 -13.81
C ILE A 159 -13.73 -0.45 -14.70
N LYS A 160 -14.36 0.54 -15.32
CA LYS A 160 -13.72 1.51 -16.21
C LYS A 160 -14.22 2.90 -15.91
N VAL A 161 -13.45 3.87 -16.31
CA VAL A 161 -13.82 5.28 -16.37
C VAL A 161 -13.85 5.67 -17.85
N THR A 162 -14.86 6.42 -18.24
CA THR A 162 -14.97 6.97 -19.57
C THR A 162 -14.45 8.41 -19.60
N GLU A 163 -14.02 8.88 -20.76
CA GLU A 163 -13.63 10.28 -20.95
C GLU A 163 -14.78 11.25 -20.57
N GLU A 164 -16.05 10.87 -20.85
CA GLU A 164 -17.20 11.67 -20.48
C GLU A 164 -17.32 11.84 -18.95
N GLU A 165 -17.10 10.76 -18.17
CA GLU A 165 -17.09 10.83 -16.70
C GLU A 165 -15.97 11.71 -16.17
N ALA A 166 -14.78 11.61 -16.77
CA ALA A 166 -13.63 12.46 -16.41
C ALA A 166 -13.89 13.93 -16.75
N GLN A 167 -14.53 14.21 -17.89
CA GLN A 167 -14.90 15.56 -18.29
C GLN A 167 -15.94 16.17 -17.36
N VAL A 168 -16.98 15.40 -16.98
CA VAL A 168 -17.99 15.84 -15.99
C VAL A 168 -17.32 16.16 -14.66
N TYR A 169 -16.44 15.29 -14.18
CA TYR A 169 -15.72 15.52 -12.93
C TYR A 169 -14.88 16.80 -13.00
N TYR A 170 -14.18 17.05 -14.11
CA TYR A 170 -13.41 18.26 -14.32
C TYR A 170 -14.29 19.52 -14.24
N GLU A 171 -15.45 19.54 -14.95
CA GLU A 171 -16.38 20.67 -14.99
C GLU A 171 -17.03 20.94 -13.62
N GLU A 172 -17.35 19.90 -12.86
CA GLU A 172 -17.93 20.04 -11.52
C GLU A 172 -16.92 20.43 -10.45
N ASN A 173 -15.61 20.26 -10.72
CA ASN A 173 -14.53 20.50 -9.77
C ASN A 173 -13.46 21.50 -10.29
N GLU A 174 -13.82 22.46 -11.12
CA GLU A 174 -12.88 23.43 -11.73
C GLU A 174 -11.95 24.08 -10.71
N ALA A 175 -12.41 24.33 -9.48
CA ALA A 175 -11.60 24.94 -8.44
C ALA A 175 -10.36 24.08 -8.06
N ALA A 176 -10.44 22.76 -8.21
CA ALA A 176 -9.32 21.86 -7.94
C ALA A 176 -8.24 21.89 -9.05
N PHE A 177 -8.60 22.40 -10.21
CA PHE A 177 -7.71 22.46 -11.38
C PHE A 177 -7.19 23.87 -11.69
N GLN A 178 -7.41 24.80 -10.77
CA GLN A 178 -6.83 26.14 -10.87
C GLN A 178 -5.33 26.10 -10.59
N HIS A 179 -4.58 26.91 -11.33
CA HIS A 179 -3.17 27.15 -11.08
C HIS A 179 -2.89 28.65 -10.96
N PRO A 180 -1.94 29.05 -10.10
CA PRO A 180 -1.52 30.43 -10.00
C PRO A 180 -0.74 30.87 -11.25
N ALA A 181 -0.57 32.18 -11.42
CA ALA A 181 0.42 32.71 -12.32
C ALA A 181 1.82 32.28 -11.87
N GLY A 182 2.69 31.94 -12.83
CA GLY A 182 4.04 31.49 -12.53
C GLY A 182 4.67 30.71 -13.68
N LYS A 183 5.67 29.95 -13.40
CA LYS A 183 6.41 29.15 -14.39
C LYS A 183 6.27 27.66 -14.08
N GLU A 184 5.93 26.86 -15.08
CA GLU A 184 6.00 25.41 -14.94
C GLU A 184 7.46 25.00 -14.71
N ILE A 185 7.70 24.18 -13.70
CA ILE A 185 9.04 23.72 -13.36
C ILE A 185 9.06 22.20 -13.25
N TYR A 186 10.10 21.63 -13.79
CA TYR A 186 10.44 20.22 -13.69
C TYR A 186 11.82 20.10 -13.08
N HIS A 187 12.04 19.09 -12.22
CA HIS A 187 13.37 18.82 -11.70
C HIS A 187 13.70 17.33 -11.61
N ILE A 188 15.00 17.07 -11.58
CA ILE A 188 15.57 15.77 -11.23
C ILE A 188 16.49 16.02 -10.04
N LEU A 189 16.18 15.45 -8.89
CA LEU A 189 16.98 15.56 -7.68
C LEU A 189 17.90 14.34 -7.59
N VAL A 190 19.20 14.56 -7.42
CA VAL A 190 20.17 13.47 -7.28
C VAL A 190 21.12 13.73 -6.11
N GLU A 191 21.72 12.65 -5.58
CA GLU A 191 22.52 12.69 -4.35
C GLU A 191 23.87 13.38 -4.52
N ASN A 192 24.47 13.33 -5.72
CA ASN A 192 25.87 13.76 -5.90
C ASN A 192 26.17 14.25 -7.32
N GLN A 193 27.34 14.89 -7.47
CA GLN A 193 27.82 15.50 -8.72
C GLN A 193 28.03 14.49 -9.83
N GLU A 194 28.38 13.26 -9.55
CA GLU A 194 28.59 12.21 -10.55
C GLU A 194 27.26 11.89 -11.25
N LYS A 195 26.21 11.64 -10.46
CA LYS A 195 24.85 11.41 -10.97
C LYS A 195 24.29 12.62 -11.72
N ALA A 196 24.53 13.83 -11.20
CA ALA A 196 24.08 15.05 -11.90
C ALA A 196 24.75 15.20 -13.26
N SER A 197 26.05 14.89 -13.36
CA SER A 197 26.80 14.94 -14.62
C SER A 197 26.32 13.86 -15.61
N GLU A 198 26.00 12.68 -15.13
CA GLU A 198 25.45 11.58 -15.92
C GLU A 198 24.10 11.97 -16.52
N VAL A 199 23.18 12.49 -15.71
CA VAL A 199 21.84 12.95 -16.15
C VAL A 199 21.95 14.09 -17.15
N LEU A 200 22.75 15.13 -16.85
CA LEU A 200 22.96 16.25 -17.76
C LEU A 200 23.54 15.81 -19.12
N LYS A 201 24.47 14.84 -19.11
CA LYS A 201 25.01 14.28 -20.34
C LYS A 201 23.90 13.62 -21.18
N GLN A 202 23.08 12.77 -20.57
CA GLN A 202 21.99 12.09 -21.27
C GLN A 202 20.94 13.09 -21.79
N LEU A 203 20.60 14.14 -21.02
CA LEU A 203 19.72 15.22 -21.48
C LEU A 203 20.28 15.97 -22.68
N ASN A 204 21.60 16.26 -22.69
CA ASN A 204 22.28 16.91 -23.81
C ASN A 204 22.35 16.00 -25.06
N GLU A 205 22.31 14.69 -24.89
CA GLU A 205 22.27 13.70 -25.96
C GLU A 205 20.82 13.47 -26.48
N GLY A 206 19.82 14.20 -25.94
CA GLY A 206 18.43 14.15 -26.36
C GLY A 206 17.55 13.19 -25.56
N GLY A 207 18.01 12.73 -24.40
CA GLY A 207 17.24 11.89 -23.49
C GLY A 207 15.98 12.62 -22.99
N SER A 208 14.93 11.85 -22.73
CA SER A 208 13.68 12.35 -22.18
C SER A 208 13.85 12.78 -20.72
N PHE A 209 13.48 14.04 -20.41
CA PHE A 209 13.56 14.54 -19.03
C PHE A 209 12.70 13.71 -18.09
N ALA A 210 11.49 13.34 -18.53
CA ALA A 210 10.55 12.55 -17.71
C ALA A 210 11.08 11.12 -17.44
N GLU A 211 11.65 10.46 -18.44
CA GLU A 211 12.25 9.12 -18.25
C GLU A 211 13.46 9.18 -17.32
N LEU A 212 14.30 10.20 -17.46
CA LEU A 212 15.46 10.39 -16.59
C LEU A 212 15.03 10.78 -15.17
N ALA A 213 13.96 11.55 -14.99
CA ALA A 213 13.38 11.80 -13.69
C ALA A 213 12.90 10.50 -13.03
N ALA A 214 12.17 9.66 -13.76
CA ALA A 214 11.72 8.36 -13.27
C ALA A 214 12.87 7.43 -12.87
N GLN A 215 13.99 7.48 -13.62
CA GLN A 215 15.14 6.61 -13.39
C GLN A 215 16.06 7.11 -12.26
N TYR A 216 16.38 8.40 -12.23
CA TYR A 216 17.46 8.93 -11.40
C TYR A 216 16.99 9.78 -10.21
N SER A 217 15.78 10.38 -10.27
CA SER A 217 15.35 11.28 -9.21
C SER A 217 15.12 10.55 -7.90
N ILE A 218 15.66 11.12 -6.80
CA ILE A 218 15.38 10.71 -5.43
C ILE A 218 14.17 11.45 -4.84
N ASP A 219 13.64 12.47 -5.55
CA ASP A 219 12.39 13.13 -5.14
C ASP A 219 11.18 12.27 -5.49
N THR A 220 10.64 11.58 -4.49
CA THR A 220 9.48 10.70 -4.64
C THR A 220 8.20 11.45 -4.99
N GLY A 221 8.13 12.76 -4.68
CA GLY A 221 6.96 13.59 -4.93
C GLY A 221 6.74 13.92 -6.40
N SER A 222 7.81 14.09 -7.19
CA SER A 222 7.72 14.46 -8.61
C SER A 222 8.23 13.37 -9.57
N LYS A 223 9.01 12.42 -9.06
CA LYS A 223 9.65 11.36 -9.86
C LYS A 223 8.70 10.66 -10.84
N SER A 224 7.54 10.21 -10.36
CA SER A 224 6.55 9.49 -11.15
C SER A 224 5.78 10.37 -12.14
N ARG A 225 5.81 11.70 -11.93
CA ARG A 225 5.23 12.69 -12.82
C ARG A 225 6.27 13.32 -13.77
N GLY A 226 7.35 12.61 -14.06
CA GLY A 226 8.41 13.09 -14.94
C GLY A 226 9.18 14.30 -14.41
N GLY A 227 9.20 14.48 -13.07
CA GLY A 227 9.85 15.58 -12.39
C GLY A 227 9.00 16.85 -12.27
N ASP A 228 7.71 16.82 -12.63
CA ASP A 228 6.79 17.96 -12.55
C ASP A 228 6.55 18.35 -11.08
N VAL A 229 6.95 19.57 -10.71
CA VAL A 229 6.72 20.18 -9.39
C VAL A 229 5.62 21.25 -9.41
N GLY A 230 4.96 21.40 -10.55
CA GLY A 230 3.88 22.37 -10.76
C GLY A 230 4.35 23.75 -11.14
N VAL A 231 3.50 24.75 -10.85
CA VAL A 231 3.77 26.17 -11.15
C VAL A 231 4.50 26.80 -9.98
N VAL A 232 5.68 27.36 -10.27
CA VAL A 232 6.53 28.03 -9.28
C VAL A 232 6.43 29.54 -9.48
N ASN A 233 6.23 30.26 -8.37
CA ASN A 233 6.25 31.72 -8.27
C ASN A 233 6.90 32.15 -6.95
N GLU A 234 6.89 33.44 -6.63
CA GLU A 234 7.50 33.97 -5.40
C GLU A 234 6.88 33.40 -4.12
N ASP A 235 5.59 33.07 -4.16
CA ASP A 235 4.82 32.59 -3.00
C ASP A 235 4.95 31.08 -2.76
N THR A 236 5.54 30.32 -3.71
CA THR A 236 5.70 28.87 -3.55
C THR A 236 6.71 28.51 -2.47
N ASN A 237 6.38 27.52 -1.66
CA ASN A 237 7.19 27.09 -0.52
C ASN A 237 8.25 26.04 -0.94
N PHE A 238 9.24 26.46 -1.73
CA PHE A 238 10.44 25.67 -2.06
C PHE A 238 11.67 26.24 -1.34
N VAL A 239 12.69 25.39 -1.17
CA VAL A 239 13.99 25.86 -0.63
C VAL A 239 14.59 26.96 -1.51
N GLU A 240 15.12 28.00 -0.87
CA GLU A 240 15.55 29.23 -1.56
C GLU A 240 16.52 29.00 -2.75
N PRO A 241 17.55 28.14 -2.67
CA PRO A 241 18.42 27.92 -3.81
C PRO A 241 17.67 27.41 -5.05
N PHE A 242 16.73 26.45 -4.85
CA PHE A 242 15.91 25.90 -5.92
C PHE A 242 14.94 26.94 -6.48
N LYS A 243 14.15 27.59 -5.62
CA LYS A 243 13.15 28.59 -6.01
C LYS A 243 13.78 29.73 -6.81
N LYS A 244 14.88 30.29 -6.32
CA LYS A 244 15.60 31.35 -7.02
C LYS A 244 16.04 30.91 -8.41
N ALA A 245 16.69 29.74 -8.51
CA ALA A 245 17.16 29.22 -9.79
C ALA A 245 16.00 28.95 -10.77
N ALA A 246 14.89 28.39 -10.29
CA ALA A 246 13.70 28.13 -11.07
C ALA A 246 13.07 29.42 -11.63
N LEU A 247 13.00 30.48 -10.80
CA LEU A 247 12.44 31.78 -11.20
C LEU A 247 13.35 32.54 -12.20
N GLU A 248 14.67 32.45 -12.04
CA GLU A 248 15.65 33.08 -12.94
C GLU A 248 15.76 32.37 -14.30
N LEU A 249 15.42 31.08 -14.39
CA LEU A 249 15.52 30.30 -15.61
C LEU A 249 14.51 30.79 -16.66
N SER A 250 14.97 31.03 -17.88
CA SER A 250 14.06 31.42 -18.97
C SER A 250 13.07 30.32 -19.30
N PRO A 251 11.83 30.66 -19.73
CA PRO A 251 10.86 29.65 -20.15
C PRO A 251 11.41 28.72 -21.23
N ALA A 252 10.96 27.46 -21.19
CA ALA A 252 11.36 26.38 -22.11
C ALA A 252 12.87 26.11 -22.16
N THR A 253 13.60 26.34 -21.06
CA THR A 253 15.04 26.08 -20.98
C THR A 253 15.40 25.04 -19.93
N LEU A 254 16.49 24.32 -20.20
CA LEU A 254 17.14 23.41 -19.27
C LEU A 254 18.32 24.12 -18.62
N MET A 255 18.45 24.01 -17.31
CA MET A 255 19.62 24.49 -16.59
C MET A 255 20.84 23.61 -16.91
N THR A 256 21.96 24.26 -17.19
CA THR A 256 23.21 23.58 -17.57
C THR A 256 24.09 23.20 -16.38
N THR A 257 23.83 23.79 -15.21
CA THR A 257 24.58 23.55 -13.97
C THR A 257 23.62 23.17 -12.87
N PRO A 258 23.82 22.05 -12.15
CA PRO A 258 22.95 21.66 -11.04
C PRO A 258 22.95 22.69 -9.92
N VAL A 259 21.83 22.83 -9.24
CA VAL A 259 21.65 23.69 -8.06
C VAL A 259 21.72 22.84 -6.80
N GLU A 260 22.60 23.21 -5.90
CA GLU A 260 22.78 22.53 -4.62
C GLU A 260 21.76 23.03 -3.58
N SER A 261 21.19 22.10 -2.81
CA SER A 261 20.36 22.36 -1.64
C SER A 261 20.66 21.34 -0.54
N GLU A 262 20.00 21.46 0.60
CA GLU A 262 20.07 20.48 1.69
C GLU A 262 19.57 19.07 1.29
N PHE A 263 18.79 18.96 0.22
CA PHE A 263 18.25 17.70 -0.29
C PHE A 263 19.15 17.02 -1.34
N GLY A 264 20.12 17.73 -1.91
CA GLY A 264 21.01 17.25 -2.96
C GLY A 264 21.15 18.24 -4.12
N LEU A 265 21.40 17.69 -5.31
CA LEU A 265 21.62 18.48 -6.53
C LEU A 265 20.40 18.41 -7.45
N HIS A 266 19.83 19.57 -7.75
CA HIS A 266 18.67 19.73 -8.60
C HIS A 266 19.11 20.05 -10.04
N ILE A 267 18.65 19.27 -10.99
CA ILE A 267 18.69 19.59 -12.42
C ILE A 267 17.32 20.13 -12.78
N ILE A 268 17.24 21.42 -13.14
CA ILE A 268 15.97 22.13 -13.30
C ILE A 268 15.70 22.41 -14.78
N LYS A 269 14.47 22.17 -15.19
CA LYS A 269 13.95 22.52 -16.52
C LYS A 269 12.73 23.41 -16.32
N ALA A 270 12.72 24.57 -16.97
CA ALA A 270 11.53 25.41 -17.05
C ALA A 270 10.65 24.98 -18.22
N GLY A 271 9.36 24.90 -17.98
CA GLY A 271 8.32 24.82 -19.00
C GLY A 271 7.86 26.21 -19.46
N GLN A 272 6.58 26.42 -19.54
CA GLN A 272 5.99 27.68 -19.99
C GLN A 272 5.82 28.67 -18.83
N GLN A 273 5.82 29.97 -19.17
CA GLN A 273 5.30 31.00 -18.28
C GLN A 273 3.77 31.00 -18.44
N LEU A 274 3.08 30.92 -17.30
CA LEU A 274 1.61 30.86 -17.24
C LEU A 274 1.03 32.05 -16.54
N ASP A 275 -0.08 32.56 -17.03
CA ASP A 275 -0.98 33.43 -16.28
C ASP A 275 -1.83 32.55 -15.33
N GLU A 276 -2.46 33.15 -14.33
CA GLU A 276 -3.44 32.44 -13.49
C GLU A 276 -4.57 31.89 -14.32
N GLY A 277 -4.95 30.64 -14.08
CA GLY A 277 -6.00 30.01 -14.89
C GLY A 277 -6.33 28.58 -14.48
N LEU A 278 -7.05 27.91 -15.33
CA LEU A 278 -7.38 26.48 -15.22
C LEU A 278 -6.42 25.65 -16.09
N TRP A 279 -5.93 24.55 -15.56
CA TRP A 279 -5.33 23.53 -16.37
C TRP A 279 -6.33 23.05 -17.43
N PRO A 280 -5.99 22.99 -18.71
CA PRO A 280 -6.88 22.41 -19.71
C PRO A 280 -7.15 20.94 -19.38
N PHE A 281 -8.38 20.48 -19.63
CA PHE A 281 -8.78 19.10 -19.39
C PHE A 281 -7.76 18.07 -19.89
N SER A 282 -7.26 18.27 -21.12
CA SER A 282 -6.26 17.37 -21.72
C SER A 282 -4.95 17.23 -20.95
N LYS A 283 -4.64 18.17 -20.05
CA LYS A 283 -3.44 18.08 -19.19
C LYS A 283 -3.70 17.25 -17.92
N VAL A 284 -4.93 17.22 -17.44
CA VAL A 284 -5.33 16.60 -16.16
C VAL A 284 -6.19 15.36 -16.34
N GLN A 285 -6.55 15.03 -17.58
CA GLN A 285 -7.45 13.93 -17.93
C GLN A 285 -6.97 12.59 -17.37
N ASP A 286 -5.72 12.21 -17.61
CA ASP A 286 -5.15 10.94 -17.18
C ASP A 286 -5.16 10.81 -15.64
N ASP A 287 -4.85 11.88 -14.94
CA ASP A 287 -4.87 11.92 -13.46
C ASP A 287 -6.30 11.82 -12.91
N ILE A 288 -7.27 12.47 -13.57
CA ILE A 288 -8.69 12.37 -13.23
C ILE A 288 -9.19 10.95 -13.46
N GLU A 289 -8.92 10.37 -14.64
CA GLU A 289 -9.34 9.00 -14.97
C GLU A 289 -8.74 7.99 -13.99
N ALA A 290 -7.46 8.11 -13.66
CA ALA A 290 -6.79 7.23 -12.69
C ALA A 290 -7.40 7.36 -11.29
N SER A 291 -7.69 8.60 -10.85
CA SER A 291 -8.29 8.87 -9.54
C SER A 291 -9.72 8.35 -9.44
N LEU A 292 -10.52 8.59 -10.47
CA LEU A 292 -11.90 8.08 -10.55
C LEU A 292 -11.94 6.56 -10.64
N LEU A 293 -11.02 5.94 -11.41
CA LEU A 293 -10.94 4.50 -11.51
C LEU A 293 -10.60 3.88 -10.15
N LYS A 294 -9.61 4.45 -9.46
CA LYS A 294 -9.26 4.00 -8.11
C LYS A 294 -10.46 4.11 -7.17
N TYR A 295 -11.12 5.27 -7.14
CA TYR A 295 -12.29 5.50 -6.29
C TYR A 295 -13.40 4.47 -6.55
N LYS A 296 -13.76 4.26 -7.84
CA LYS A 296 -14.82 3.30 -8.22
C LYS A 296 -14.46 1.87 -7.84
N LYS A 297 -13.18 1.49 -8.00
CA LYS A 297 -12.70 0.17 -7.59
C LYS A 297 -12.76 0.00 -6.09
N ASP A 298 -12.30 0.98 -5.33
CA ASP A 298 -12.32 0.94 -3.87
C ASP A 298 -13.77 0.88 -3.35
N GLU A 299 -14.68 1.70 -3.88
CA GLU A 299 -16.11 1.68 -3.51
C GLU A 299 -16.76 0.32 -3.82
N SER A 300 -16.54 -0.22 -5.03
CA SER A 300 -17.09 -1.51 -5.42
C SER A 300 -16.53 -2.65 -4.59
N PHE A 301 -15.25 -2.62 -4.25
CA PHE A 301 -14.64 -3.65 -3.43
C PHE A 301 -15.09 -3.57 -1.97
N ASN A 302 -15.24 -2.37 -1.41
CA ASN A 302 -15.82 -2.20 -0.08
C ASN A 302 -17.23 -2.76 0.00
N GLN A 303 -18.08 -2.48 -1.00
CA GLN A 303 -19.41 -3.08 -1.07
C GLN A 303 -19.34 -4.62 -1.16
N PHE A 304 -18.42 -5.16 -1.95
CA PHE A 304 -18.20 -6.60 -2.03
C PHE A 304 -17.79 -7.21 -0.68
N LEU A 305 -16.93 -6.55 0.08
CA LEU A 305 -16.54 -6.97 1.43
C LEU A 305 -17.72 -6.92 2.41
N GLU A 306 -18.53 -5.86 2.35
CA GLU A 306 -19.75 -5.73 3.17
C GLU A 306 -20.75 -6.85 2.85
N ASP A 307 -20.97 -7.17 1.59
CA ASP A 307 -21.85 -8.25 1.15
C ASP A 307 -21.32 -9.61 1.65
N MET A 308 -20.02 -9.85 1.58
CA MET A 308 -19.40 -11.08 2.14
C MET A 308 -19.59 -11.18 3.65
N GLN A 309 -19.44 -10.07 4.38
CA GLN A 309 -19.67 -10.04 5.83
C GLN A 309 -21.15 -10.30 6.18
N ALA A 310 -22.07 -9.73 5.42
CA ALA A 310 -23.51 -9.91 5.63
C ALA A 310 -23.97 -11.36 5.40
N ASP A 311 -23.36 -12.05 4.44
CA ASP A 311 -23.66 -13.44 4.10
C ASP A 311 -22.93 -14.47 5.00
N ALA A 312 -21.90 -14.04 5.75
CA ALA A 312 -21.09 -14.91 6.55
C ALA A 312 -21.72 -15.25 7.90
N LYS A 313 -21.48 -16.48 8.36
CA LYS A 313 -21.75 -16.85 9.76
C LYS A 313 -20.56 -16.42 10.62
N ILE A 314 -20.74 -15.33 11.39
CA ILE A 314 -19.73 -14.78 12.29
C ILE A 314 -20.17 -14.99 13.72
N GLU A 315 -19.33 -15.61 14.54
CA GLU A 315 -19.52 -15.80 15.96
C GLU A 315 -18.39 -15.10 16.74
N ASP A 316 -18.75 -14.24 17.68
CA ASP A 316 -17.80 -13.50 18.54
C ASP A 316 -17.96 -14.01 19.98
N PHE A 317 -17.00 -14.80 20.43
CA PHE A 317 -17.02 -15.42 21.76
C PHE A 317 -16.50 -14.49 22.86
N ARG A 318 -15.90 -13.35 22.53
CA ARG A 318 -15.43 -12.34 23.47
C ARG A 318 -16.59 -11.65 24.21
N LYS A 319 -17.80 -11.73 23.64
CA LYS A 319 -19.05 -11.09 24.14
C LYS A 319 -19.97 -12.08 24.87
N SER A 320 -19.52 -13.31 25.10
CA SER A 320 -20.32 -14.38 25.72
C SER A 320 -20.06 -14.50 27.24
#